data_1f7093716aa8cd0c502a1851fd9ceed9
#
_entry.id   1f7093716aa8cd0c502a1851fd9ceed9
#
_cell.length_a   1.000
_cell.length_b   1.000
_cell.length_c   1.000
_cell.angle_alpha   90.00
_cell.angle_beta   90.00
_cell.angle_gamma   90.00
#
_symmetry.space_group_name_H-M   'P 1'
#
loop_
_entity.id
_entity.type
_entity.pdbx_description
1 polymer ?
#
loop_
_entity_poly.entity_id
_entity_poly.type
_entity_poly.pdbx_seq_one_letter_code
_entity_poly.pdbx_strand_id
1 'polypeptide(L)'
;MIRKLTNDDKDALLEFLYHEPEINLYIIGDIYNGAFENDYQQLYAEFRNDKFFAVLSRNMSTLTYYALENDFNEAWIEVFNQFDFLFISGKEKLLEPIKKHYPKLREDKMDFMKSTTFTRDETIDYSGIRILEDEKDAEEVYTLLETIPELYTVHRKGKEEAIKYFLHNSGENGTTVFIKKDDVVVATASAVYETKKSAMIVAVGTHDDYRGEGYGKTVMHYLMDLYINHKSKTLCLYYDDPRAEGLYKKLNFVDIDRWSMLVPDDPSTQY
;
A
#
# COMPACT_ATOMS: atom_id res chain seq x y z
N MET A 1 -27.07 -2.22 -10.56
CA MET A 1 -27.33 -0.89 -9.93
C MET A 1 -26.09 -0.47 -9.16
N ILE A 2 -25.64 0.79 -9.35
CA ILE A 2 -24.51 1.35 -8.57
C ILE A 2 -25.08 2.33 -7.55
N ARG A 3 -24.62 2.28 -6.30
CA ARG A 3 -25.02 3.22 -5.25
C ARG A 3 -23.90 3.46 -4.22
N LYS A 4 -23.99 4.60 -3.52
CA LYS A 4 -23.17 4.84 -2.32
C LYS A 4 -23.59 3.86 -1.22
N LEU A 5 -22.60 3.38 -0.48
CA LEU A 5 -22.79 2.47 0.65
C LEU A 5 -22.97 3.25 1.96
N THR A 6 -23.60 2.59 2.91
CA THR A 6 -23.82 3.08 4.28
C THR A 6 -23.24 2.07 5.28
N ASN A 7 -23.25 2.43 6.56
CA ASN A 7 -22.74 1.51 7.60
C ASN A 7 -23.54 0.20 7.68
N ASP A 8 -24.78 0.18 7.22
CA ASP A 8 -25.60 -1.04 7.18
C ASP A 8 -25.05 -2.09 6.19
N ASP A 9 -24.26 -1.64 5.20
CA ASP A 9 -23.64 -2.51 4.19
C ASP A 9 -22.31 -3.13 4.67
N LYS A 10 -21.76 -2.69 5.81
CA LYS A 10 -20.39 -2.98 6.26
C LYS A 10 -20.06 -4.48 6.29
N ASP A 11 -20.88 -5.27 6.95
CA ASP A 11 -20.59 -6.70 7.16
C ASP A 11 -20.62 -7.47 5.84
N ALA A 12 -21.64 -7.22 5.00
CA ALA A 12 -21.76 -7.85 3.71
C ALA A 12 -20.67 -7.40 2.72
N LEU A 13 -20.24 -6.12 2.80
CA LEU A 13 -19.11 -5.62 2.06
C LEU A 13 -17.81 -6.29 2.47
N LEU A 14 -17.55 -6.43 3.77
CA LEU A 14 -16.36 -7.12 4.27
C LEU A 14 -16.33 -8.58 3.82
N GLU A 15 -17.46 -9.30 3.87
CA GLU A 15 -17.57 -10.67 3.35
C GLU A 15 -17.17 -10.71 1.87
N PHE A 16 -17.68 -9.78 1.05
CA PHE A 16 -17.32 -9.67 -0.36
C PHE A 16 -15.81 -9.40 -0.57
N LEU A 17 -15.22 -8.45 0.15
CA LEU A 17 -13.81 -8.09 0.02
C LEU A 17 -12.86 -9.18 0.50
N TYR A 18 -13.28 -9.99 1.47
CA TYR A 18 -12.49 -11.12 1.98
C TYR A 18 -12.40 -12.32 1.02
N HIS A 19 -13.01 -12.28 -0.17
CA HIS A 19 -12.69 -13.24 -1.23
C HIS A 19 -11.24 -13.09 -1.74
N GLU A 20 -10.72 -11.85 -1.78
CA GLU A 20 -9.33 -11.56 -2.12
C GLU A 20 -8.76 -10.53 -1.11
N PRO A 21 -8.50 -10.95 0.15
CA PRO A 21 -8.21 -10.01 1.24
C PRO A 21 -6.92 -9.21 1.04
N GLU A 22 -5.92 -9.76 0.37
CA GLU A 22 -4.67 -9.07 0.06
C GLU A 22 -4.89 -8.00 -1.00
N ILE A 23 -5.65 -8.32 -2.05
CA ILE A 23 -6.02 -7.38 -3.12
C ILE A 23 -6.82 -6.20 -2.56
N ASN A 24 -7.73 -6.49 -1.64
CA ASN A 24 -8.64 -5.53 -1.04
C ASN A 24 -8.12 -4.89 0.25
N LEU A 25 -6.83 -5.07 0.56
CA LEU A 25 -6.24 -4.64 1.83
C LEU A 25 -6.52 -3.16 2.15
N TYR A 26 -6.38 -2.26 1.17
CA TYR A 26 -6.65 -0.83 1.36
C TYR A 26 -8.12 -0.54 1.65
N ILE A 27 -9.05 -1.15 0.87
CA ILE A 27 -10.49 -0.95 1.08
C ILE A 27 -10.93 -1.51 2.43
N ILE A 28 -10.41 -2.69 2.81
CA ILE A 28 -10.67 -3.31 4.11
C ILE A 28 -10.10 -2.42 5.24
N GLY A 29 -8.88 -1.90 5.07
CA GLY A 29 -8.26 -0.98 6.01
C GLY A 29 -9.07 0.30 6.19
N ASP A 30 -9.53 0.91 5.10
CA ASP A 30 -10.41 2.08 5.14
C ASP A 30 -11.68 1.82 5.95
N ILE A 31 -12.30 0.64 5.76
CA ILE A 31 -13.53 0.28 6.50
C ILE A 31 -13.26 0.16 8.01
N TYR A 32 -12.14 -0.43 8.42
CA TYR A 32 -11.78 -0.51 9.83
C TYR A 32 -11.39 0.84 10.43
N ASN A 33 -10.88 1.75 9.60
CA ASN A 33 -10.50 3.11 9.99
C ASN A 33 -11.66 4.12 9.87
N GLY A 34 -12.92 3.67 9.83
CA GLY A 34 -14.09 4.51 9.91
C GLY A 34 -14.56 5.11 8.58
N ALA A 35 -14.40 4.40 7.46
CA ALA A 35 -14.82 4.88 6.13
C ALA A 35 -16.30 5.28 6.01
N PHE A 36 -17.15 4.85 6.92
CA PHE A 36 -18.56 5.24 6.98
C PHE A 36 -18.85 6.42 7.92
N GLU A 37 -17.85 6.88 8.67
CA GLU A 37 -17.99 7.84 9.76
C GLU A 37 -17.47 9.24 9.39
N ASN A 38 -16.86 9.37 8.20
CA ASN A 38 -16.25 10.62 7.75
C ASN A 38 -16.58 10.95 6.29
N ASP A 39 -16.49 12.22 5.92
CA ASP A 39 -16.85 12.70 4.58
C ASP A 39 -15.71 12.57 3.55
N TYR A 40 -14.46 12.38 4.00
CA TYR A 40 -13.31 12.23 3.10
C TYR A 40 -13.13 10.80 2.61
N GLN A 41 -13.84 9.83 3.20
CA GLN A 41 -13.92 8.47 2.73
C GLN A 41 -15.33 8.15 2.26
N GLN A 42 -15.47 7.54 1.10
CA GLN A 42 -16.75 7.15 0.54
C GLN A 42 -16.62 5.82 -0.19
N LEU A 43 -17.60 4.96 -0.01
CA LEU A 43 -17.67 3.66 -0.63
C LEU A 43 -18.89 3.58 -1.55
N TYR A 44 -18.69 3.08 -2.75
CA TYR A 44 -19.73 2.82 -3.73
C TYR A 44 -19.67 1.36 -4.15
N ALA A 45 -20.80 0.75 -4.43
CA ALA A 45 -20.82 -0.61 -4.96
C ALA A 45 -21.81 -0.79 -6.09
N GLU A 46 -21.44 -1.66 -7.02
CA GLU A 46 -22.34 -2.24 -8.00
C GLU A 46 -22.93 -3.54 -7.47
N PHE A 47 -24.23 -3.64 -7.63
CA PHE A 47 -24.99 -4.86 -7.31
C PHE A 47 -25.52 -5.49 -8.59
N ARG A 48 -25.33 -6.83 -8.72
CA ARG A 48 -25.93 -7.67 -9.76
C ARG A 48 -26.70 -8.80 -9.08
N ASN A 49 -27.98 -8.94 -9.40
CA ASN A 49 -28.85 -9.90 -8.73
C ASN A 49 -28.78 -9.80 -7.18
N ASP A 50 -28.82 -8.57 -6.67
CA ASP A 50 -28.74 -8.22 -5.24
C ASP A 50 -27.45 -8.65 -4.52
N LYS A 51 -26.39 -9.01 -5.27
CA LYS A 51 -25.06 -9.34 -4.73
C LYS A 51 -24.04 -8.28 -5.12
N PHE A 52 -23.08 -8.06 -4.26
CA PHE A 52 -21.91 -7.23 -4.57
C PHE A 52 -21.18 -7.80 -5.80
N PHE A 53 -20.86 -6.95 -6.75
CA PHE A 53 -20.10 -7.29 -7.95
C PHE A 53 -18.82 -6.47 -8.05
N ALA A 54 -18.88 -5.15 -7.82
CA ALA A 54 -17.74 -4.24 -7.85
C ALA A 54 -17.86 -3.19 -6.75
N VAL A 55 -16.71 -2.66 -6.33
CA VAL A 55 -16.59 -1.64 -5.29
C VAL A 55 -15.60 -0.57 -5.71
N LEU A 56 -15.91 0.69 -5.40
CA LEU A 56 -15.02 1.82 -5.45
C LEU A 56 -14.86 2.39 -4.04
N SER A 57 -13.62 2.45 -3.53
CA SER A 57 -13.26 3.25 -2.37
C SER A 57 -12.68 4.57 -2.82
N ARG A 58 -13.24 5.67 -2.32
CA ARG A 58 -12.61 6.98 -2.34
C ARG A 58 -12.06 7.27 -0.95
N ASN A 59 -10.77 7.54 -0.85
CA ASN A 59 -10.12 8.04 0.35
C ASN A 59 -9.40 9.34 0.01
N MET A 60 -9.91 10.48 0.52
CA MET A 60 -9.49 11.83 0.09
C MET A 60 -9.57 11.98 -1.43
N SER A 61 -8.44 12.09 -2.10
CA SER A 61 -8.29 12.19 -3.56
C SER A 61 -7.76 10.92 -4.22
N THR A 62 -7.77 9.78 -3.53
CA THR A 62 -7.39 8.50 -4.13
C THR A 62 -8.61 7.63 -4.36
N LEU A 63 -8.64 6.93 -5.49
CA LEU A 63 -9.71 6.02 -5.86
C LEU A 63 -9.14 4.61 -6.00
N THR A 64 -9.74 3.62 -5.33
CA THR A 64 -9.37 2.22 -5.45
C THR A 64 -10.57 1.42 -5.93
N TYR A 65 -10.43 0.78 -7.10
CA TYR A 65 -11.50 0.01 -7.74
C TYR A 65 -11.21 -1.50 -7.67
N TYR A 66 -12.23 -2.26 -7.29
CA TYR A 66 -12.21 -3.71 -7.27
C TYR A 66 -13.49 -4.29 -7.86
N ALA A 67 -13.38 -5.39 -8.61
CA ALA A 67 -14.50 -6.20 -9.07
C ALA A 67 -14.11 -7.69 -9.07
N LEU A 68 -15.08 -8.57 -8.92
CA LEU A 68 -14.85 -10.02 -8.96
C LEU A 68 -14.38 -10.49 -10.35
N GLU A 69 -14.91 -9.89 -11.39
CA GLU A 69 -14.68 -10.27 -12.78
C GLU A 69 -14.35 -9.02 -13.60
N ASN A 70 -13.65 -9.22 -14.71
CA ASN A 70 -13.35 -8.16 -15.67
C ASN A 70 -14.54 -7.94 -16.63
N ASP A 71 -15.68 -7.53 -16.06
CA ASP A 71 -16.89 -7.15 -16.78
C ASP A 71 -17.33 -5.75 -16.33
N PHE A 72 -16.67 -4.75 -16.93
CA PHE A 72 -16.81 -3.36 -16.54
C PHE A 72 -18.15 -2.76 -16.97
N ASN A 73 -18.83 -2.13 -16.03
CA ASN A 73 -20.06 -1.38 -16.27
C ASN A 73 -19.72 0.09 -16.51
N GLU A 74 -20.02 0.58 -17.72
CA GLU A 74 -19.76 1.98 -18.14
C GLU A 74 -20.39 3.04 -17.21
N ALA A 75 -21.43 2.70 -16.47
CA ALA A 75 -22.05 3.60 -15.49
C ALA A 75 -21.09 4.00 -14.34
N TRP A 76 -19.99 3.26 -14.14
CA TRP A 76 -18.93 3.66 -13.20
C TRP A 76 -18.25 4.96 -13.58
N ILE A 77 -18.17 5.29 -14.88
CA ILE A 77 -17.55 6.53 -15.35
C ILE A 77 -18.25 7.77 -14.78
N GLU A 78 -19.58 7.73 -14.64
CA GLU A 78 -20.33 8.81 -13.99
C GLU A 78 -19.97 8.94 -12.51
N VAL A 79 -19.63 7.84 -11.84
CA VAL A 79 -19.21 7.89 -10.44
C VAL A 79 -17.78 8.42 -10.30
N PHE A 80 -16.84 7.95 -11.14
CA PHE A 80 -15.47 8.48 -11.14
C PHE A 80 -15.42 9.98 -11.41
N ASN A 81 -16.22 10.47 -12.35
CA ASN A 81 -16.28 11.89 -12.73
C ASN A 81 -16.88 12.82 -11.66
N GLN A 82 -17.41 12.28 -10.55
CA GLN A 82 -17.85 13.08 -9.41
C GLN A 82 -16.67 13.57 -8.55
N PHE A 83 -15.47 13.04 -8.77
CA PHE A 83 -14.32 13.29 -7.92
C PHE A 83 -13.15 13.87 -8.68
N ASP A 84 -12.49 14.85 -8.09
CA ASP A 84 -11.11 15.18 -8.41
C ASP A 84 -10.22 14.14 -7.74
N PHE A 85 -9.33 13.48 -8.50
CA PHE A 85 -8.48 12.43 -7.98
C PHE A 85 -7.03 12.58 -8.40
N LEU A 86 -6.14 12.13 -7.51
CA LEU A 86 -4.70 12.02 -7.78
C LEU A 86 -4.38 10.77 -8.61
N PHE A 87 -5.11 9.69 -8.35
CA PHE A 87 -4.99 8.46 -9.14
C PHE A 87 -6.20 7.54 -8.93
N ILE A 88 -6.41 6.65 -9.90
CA ILE A 88 -7.30 5.49 -9.78
C ILE A 88 -6.41 4.25 -9.72
N SER A 89 -6.56 3.40 -8.71
CA SER A 89 -5.78 2.19 -8.52
C SER A 89 -6.63 0.92 -8.49
N GLY A 90 -6.03 -0.21 -8.84
CA GLY A 90 -6.68 -1.51 -8.83
C GLY A 90 -5.87 -2.57 -9.56
N LYS A 91 -6.42 -3.81 -9.66
CA LYS A 91 -5.82 -4.85 -10.51
C LYS A 91 -5.68 -4.33 -11.95
N GLU A 92 -4.53 -4.54 -12.59
CA GLU A 92 -4.25 -4.04 -13.95
C GLU A 92 -5.41 -4.36 -14.91
N LYS A 93 -5.87 -5.61 -14.93
CA LYS A 93 -6.96 -6.05 -15.81
C LYS A 93 -8.28 -5.31 -15.60
N LEU A 94 -8.57 -4.92 -14.35
CA LEU A 94 -9.79 -4.19 -14.02
C LEU A 94 -9.71 -2.72 -14.41
N LEU A 95 -8.51 -2.15 -14.52
CA LEU A 95 -8.31 -0.75 -14.92
C LEU A 95 -8.20 -0.56 -16.44
N GLU A 96 -7.94 -1.62 -17.23
CA GLU A 96 -7.88 -1.53 -18.70
C GLU A 96 -9.12 -0.88 -19.34
N PRO A 97 -10.37 -1.26 -19.01
CA PRO A 97 -11.55 -0.59 -19.54
C PRO A 97 -11.68 0.85 -19.05
N ILE A 98 -11.34 1.13 -17.79
CA ILE A 98 -11.38 2.49 -17.21
C ILE A 98 -10.42 3.42 -17.95
N LYS A 99 -9.19 2.97 -18.21
CA LYS A 99 -8.17 3.73 -18.93
C LYS A 99 -8.63 4.22 -20.30
N LYS A 100 -9.48 3.46 -21.01
CA LYS A 100 -10.01 3.86 -22.33
C LYS A 100 -10.82 5.16 -22.26
N HIS A 101 -11.47 5.43 -21.12
CA HIS A 101 -12.24 6.66 -20.88
C HIS A 101 -11.36 7.84 -20.43
N TYR A 102 -10.15 7.54 -19.94
CA TYR A 102 -9.18 8.53 -19.47
C TYR A 102 -7.84 8.43 -20.24
N PRO A 103 -7.81 8.68 -21.56
CA PRO A 103 -6.62 8.44 -22.40
C PRO A 103 -5.43 9.33 -22.04
N LYS A 104 -5.65 10.41 -21.27
CA LYS A 104 -4.60 11.32 -20.81
C LYS A 104 -3.94 10.87 -19.51
N LEU A 105 -4.46 9.84 -18.84
CA LEU A 105 -3.82 9.32 -17.64
C LEU A 105 -2.65 8.43 -18.04
N ARG A 106 -1.50 8.64 -17.39
CA ARG A 106 -0.37 7.71 -17.42
C ARG A 106 -0.74 6.49 -16.59
N GLU A 107 -0.25 5.33 -16.97
CA GLU A 107 -0.42 4.09 -16.21
C GLU A 107 0.91 3.65 -15.65
N ASP A 108 0.99 3.59 -14.32
CA ASP A 108 2.11 3.03 -13.58
C ASP A 108 1.74 1.60 -13.18
N LYS A 109 2.55 0.62 -13.61
CA LYS A 109 2.31 -0.81 -13.40
C LYS A 109 3.29 -1.35 -12.38
N MET A 110 2.79 -2.19 -11.48
CA MET A 110 3.57 -2.81 -10.42
C MET A 110 3.21 -4.27 -10.30
N ASP A 111 4.16 -5.09 -9.91
CA ASP A 111 3.88 -6.45 -9.49
C ASP A 111 3.45 -6.44 -8.02
N PHE A 112 2.44 -7.24 -7.69
CA PHE A 112 1.89 -7.35 -6.36
C PHE A 112 2.23 -8.70 -5.76
N MET A 113 2.93 -8.69 -4.63
CA MET A 113 3.42 -9.89 -3.97
C MET A 113 2.85 -10.03 -2.55
N LYS A 114 2.83 -11.29 -2.07
CA LYS A 114 2.57 -11.58 -0.65
C LYS A 114 3.53 -12.61 -0.10
N SER A 115 3.71 -12.59 1.24
CA SER A 115 4.35 -13.66 2.00
C SER A 115 3.49 -14.04 3.19
N THR A 116 3.27 -15.36 3.37
CA THR A 116 2.49 -15.93 4.49
C THR A 116 3.36 -16.79 5.41
N THR A 117 4.61 -17.01 5.03
CA THR A 117 5.54 -17.87 5.76
C THR A 117 6.89 -17.19 5.88
N PHE A 118 7.47 -17.28 7.05
CA PHE A 118 8.81 -16.77 7.29
C PHE A 118 9.59 -17.71 8.19
N THR A 119 10.81 -18.06 7.79
CA THR A 119 11.76 -18.77 8.63
C THR A 119 12.83 -17.79 9.09
N ARG A 120 12.91 -17.57 10.38
CA ARG A 120 13.91 -16.69 10.97
C ARG A 120 15.32 -17.24 10.69
N ASP A 121 16.17 -16.37 10.20
CA ASP A 121 17.62 -16.63 10.08
C ASP A 121 18.29 -16.14 11.38
N GLU A 122 18.63 -17.06 12.27
CA GLU A 122 19.21 -16.75 13.58
C GLU A 122 20.60 -16.09 13.50
N THR A 123 21.21 -16.06 12.31
CA THR A 123 22.47 -15.35 12.10
C THR A 123 22.28 -13.85 11.91
N ILE A 124 21.03 -13.39 11.69
CA ILE A 124 20.72 -11.98 11.53
C ILE A 124 20.47 -11.36 12.92
N ASP A 125 21.34 -10.44 13.28
CA ASP A 125 21.25 -9.71 14.53
C ASP A 125 20.24 -8.55 14.41
N TYR A 126 19.23 -8.55 15.27
CA TYR A 126 18.23 -7.49 15.36
C TYR A 126 18.56 -6.40 16.39
N SER A 127 19.68 -6.51 17.10
CA SER A 127 20.05 -5.56 18.18
C SER A 127 20.20 -4.10 17.71
N GLY A 128 20.49 -3.91 16.41
CA GLY A 128 20.57 -2.59 15.78
C GLY A 128 19.25 -2.03 15.27
N ILE A 129 18.14 -2.80 15.34
CA ILE A 129 16.81 -2.37 14.90
C ILE A 129 16.25 -1.34 15.92
N ARG A 130 15.71 -0.27 15.39
CA ARG A 130 14.89 0.71 16.12
C ARG A 130 13.51 0.74 15.52
N ILE A 131 12.52 0.99 16.38
CA ILE A 131 11.12 1.21 15.96
C ILE A 131 10.89 2.72 16.04
N LEU A 132 10.20 3.27 15.04
CA LEU A 132 9.83 4.68 15.01
C LEU A 132 8.77 4.95 16.10
N GLU A 133 9.09 5.87 17.01
CA GLU A 133 8.25 6.22 18.14
C GLU A 133 7.85 7.70 18.19
N ASP A 134 8.66 8.57 17.61
CA ASP A 134 8.46 10.02 17.71
C ASP A 134 8.75 10.79 16.41
N GLU A 135 8.53 12.10 16.45
CA GLU A 135 8.71 12.99 15.31
C GLU A 135 10.18 13.05 14.84
N LYS A 136 11.14 12.94 15.76
CA LYS A 136 12.56 12.92 15.43
C LYS A 136 12.91 11.68 14.62
N ASP A 137 12.43 10.51 15.04
CA ASP A 137 12.61 9.26 14.29
C ASP A 137 12.00 9.37 12.89
N ALA A 138 10.79 9.97 12.79
CA ALA A 138 10.12 10.17 11.51
C ALA A 138 10.88 11.12 10.59
N GLU A 139 11.47 12.21 11.12
CA GLU A 139 12.33 13.11 10.35
C GLU A 139 13.60 12.41 9.84
N GLU A 140 14.24 11.60 10.67
CA GLU A 140 15.45 10.88 10.31
C GLU A 140 15.17 9.81 9.25
N VAL A 141 14.06 9.08 9.37
CA VAL A 141 13.60 8.13 8.35
C VAL A 141 13.26 8.85 7.03
N TYR A 142 12.55 9.99 7.11
CA TYR A 142 12.27 10.81 5.93
C TYR A 142 13.55 11.24 5.22
N THR A 143 14.56 11.68 5.97
CA THR A 143 15.85 12.13 5.41
C THR A 143 16.52 11.03 4.59
N LEU A 144 16.47 9.76 5.03
CA LEU A 144 16.94 8.65 4.21
C LEU A 144 16.08 8.49 2.94
N LEU A 145 14.75 8.43 3.09
CA LEU A 145 13.85 8.14 1.97
C LEU A 145 13.91 9.24 0.90
N GLU A 146 14.16 10.50 1.28
CA GLU A 146 14.35 11.62 0.36
C GLU A 146 15.58 11.43 -0.56
N THR A 147 16.57 10.64 -0.14
CA THR A 147 17.75 10.33 -0.97
C THR A 147 17.49 9.23 -2.01
N ILE A 148 16.33 8.55 -1.96
CA ILE A 148 16.00 7.39 -2.79
C ILE A 148 15.03 7.80 -3.91
N PRO A 149 15.49 8.02 -5.14
CA PRO A 149 14.64 8.56 -6.23
C PRO A 149 13.42 7.69 -6.54
N GLU A 150 13.53 6.37 -6.37
CA GLU A 150 12.46 5.41 -6.64
C GLU A 150 11.26 5.57 -5.69
N LEU A 151 11.43 6.24 -4.54
CA LEU A 151 10.37 6.50 -3.57
C LEU A 151 9.67 7.85 -3.80
N TYR A 152 9.35 8.15 -5.07
CA TYR A 152 8.75 9.43 -5.48
C TYR A 152 7.46 9.80 -4.74
N THR A 153 6.70 8.85 -4.23
CA THR A 153 5.48 9.13 -3.44
C THR A 153 5.78 9.83 -2.11
N VAL A 154 6.96 9.59 -1.53
CA VAL A 154 7.45 10.29 -0.34
C VAL A 154 7.81 11.72 -0.71
N HIS A 155 8.51 11.92 -1.84
CA HIS A 155 8.91 13.24 -2.32
C HIS A 155 7.72 14.15 -2.63
N ARG A 156 6.65 13.60 -3.24
CA ARG A 156 5.44 14.36 -3.60
C ARG A 156 4.68 14.90 -2.39
N LYS A 157 4.67 14.19 -1.28
CA LYS A 157 3.97 14.63 -0.07
C LYS A 157 4.68 15.79 0.64
N GLY A 158 5.99 15.95 0.42
CA GLY A 158 6.82 16.87 1.17
C GLY A 158 7.06 16.41 2.61
N LYS A 159 8.06 17.01 3.27
CA LYS A 159 8.57 16.59 4.58
C LYS A 159 7.47 16.53 5.64
N GLU A 160 6.72 17.61 5.80
CA GLU A 160 5.70 17.74 6.86
C GLU A 160 4.61 16.66 6.76
N GLU A 161 4.07 16.45 5.55
CA GLU A 161 3.05 15.43 5.30
C GLU A 161 3.60 14.01 5.44
N ALA A 162 4.84 13.76 5.05
CA ALA A 162 5.49 12.47 5.22
C ALA A 162 5.71 12.13 6.69
N ILE A 163 6.16 13.10 7.51
CA ILE A 163 6.32 12.92 8.96
C ILE A 163 4.98 12.59 9.61
N LYS A 164 3.92 13.36 9.31
CA LYS A 164 2.55 13.07 9.80
C LYS A 164 2.09 11.67 9.40
N TYR A 165 2.40 11.26 8.17
CA TYR A 165 2.07 9.92 7.68
C TYR A 165 2.77 8.82 8.49
N PHE A 166 4.08 8.95 8.77
CA PHE A 166 4.81 7.97 9.56
C PHE A 166 4.30 7.88 10.99
N LEU A 167 4.05 9.02 11.63
CA LEU A 167 3.50 9.07 12.99
C LEU A 167 2.10 8.46 13.06
N HIS A 168 1.24 8.75 12.08
CA HIS A 168 -0.11 8.16 12.01
C HIS A 168 -0.08 6.64 11.82
N ASN A 169 0.88 6.14 11.02
CA ASN A 169 1.04 4.71 10.72
C ASN A 169 2.08 4.04 11.64
N SER A 170 2.16 4.43 12.90
CA SER A 170 2.99 3.82 13.94
C SER A 170 2.14 3.32 15.12
N GLY A 171 2.73 2.56 16.02
CA GLY A 171 2.02 2.00 17.17
C GLY A 171 0.96 0.96 16.79
N GLU A 172 -0.31 1.26 17.06
CA GLU A 172 -1.43 0.34 16.75
C GLU A 172 -1.76 0.28 15.24
N ASN A 173 -1.42 1.31 14.48
CA ASN A 173 -1.76 1.44 13.07
C ASN A 173 -0.70 0.87 12.12
N GLY A 174 0.47 0.52 12.65
CA GLY A 174 1.57 -0.01 11.84
C GLY A 174 2.90 -0.01 12.60
N THR A 175 3.96 -0.37 11.89
CA THR A 175 5.31 -0.41 12.47
C THR A 175 6.31 0.05 11.40
N THR A 176 7.04 1.10 11.69
CA THR A 176 8.22 1.51 10.91
C THR A 176 9.47 1.15 11.70
N VAL A 177 10.39 0.45 11.04
CA VAL A 177 11.68 0.06 11.61
C VAL A 177 12.82 0.66 10.82
N PHE A 178 13.93 0.95 11.50
CA PHE A 178 15.11 1.50 10.87
C PHE A 178 16.41 1.09 11.59
N ILE A 179 17.52 1.22 10.88
CA ILE A 179 18.88 1.00 11.42
C ILE A 179 19.68 2.27 11.25
N LYS A 180 20.45 2.63 12.30
CA LYS A 180 21.41 3.76 12.25
C LYS A 180 22.85 3.26 12.27
N LYS A 181 23.70 3.98 11.54
CA LYS A 181 25.15 3.93 11.60
C LYS A 181 25.68 5.35 11.69
N ASP A 182 26.58 5.61 12.64
CA ASP A 182 27.18 6.92 12.83
C ASP A 182 26.14 8.05 12.87
N ASP A 183 25.04 7.82 13.60
CA ASP A 183 23.87 8.69 13.74
C ASP A 183 23.05 8.95 12.46
N VAL A 184 23.34 8.29 11.35
CA VAL A 184 22.57 8.36 10.10
C VAL A 184 21.69 7.12 9.95
N VAL A 185 20.42 7.29 9.53
CA VAL A 185 19.56 6.18 9.16
C VAL A 185 20.04 5.60 7.84
N VAL A 186 20.43 4.32 7.85
CA VAL A 186 21.00 3.64 6.68
C VAL A 186 20.04 2.66 6.01
N ALA A 187 19.02 2.18 6.72
CA ALA A 187 17.96 1.36 6.16
C ALA A 187 16.66 1.53 6.94
N THR A 188 15.54 1.40 6.24
CA THR A 188 14.20 1.44 6.81
C THR A 188 13.24 0.52 6.05
N ALA A 189 12.17 0.11 6.71
CA ALA A 189 10.99 -0.51 6.12
C ALA A 189 9.78 -0.25 7.03
N SER A 190 8.59 -0.12 6.45
CA SER A 190 7.35 0.10 7.18
C SER A 190 6.31 -0.96 6.83
N ALA A 191 5.57 -1.44 7.83
CA ALA A 191 4.34 -2.20 7.66
C ALA A 191 3.17 -1.33 8.09
N VAL A 192 2.26 -1.03 7.17
CA VAL A 192 1.14 -0.10 7.33
C VAL A 192 -0.17 -0.72 6.85
N TYR A 193 -1.29 -0.01 6.99
CA TYR A 193 -2.62 -0.51 6.63
C TYR A 193 -2.91 -1.88 7.24
N GLU A 194 -2.60 -1.99 8.53
CA GLU A 194 -2.74 -3.25 9.26
C GLU A 194 -4.22 -3.64 9.41
N THR A 195 -4.61 -4.75 8.79
CA THR A 195 -5.93 -5.37 8.93
C THR A 195 -5.87 -6.54 9.92
N LYS A 196 -7.00 -7.23 10.12
CA LYS A 196 -7.01 -8.47 10.93
C LYS A 196 -6.13 -9.57 10.33
N LYS A 197 -5.93 -9.60 9.01
CA LYS A 197 -5.25 -10.72 8.30
C LYS A 197 -3.95 -10.33 7.63
N SER A 198 -3.74 -9.07 7.31
CA SER A 198 -2.62 -8.64 6.47
C SER A 198 -2.13 -7.23 6.81
N ALA A 199 -0.94 -6.89 6.35
CA ALA A 199 -0.40 -5.54 6.36
C ALA A 199 0.40 -5.28 5.07
N MET A 200 0.52 -4.01 4.68
CA MET A 200 1.26 -3.58 3.50
C MET A 200 2.67 -3.14 3.89
N ILE A 201 3.67 -3.70 3.23
CA ILE A 201 5.06 -3.22 3.32
C ILE A 201 5.23 -2.06 2.36
N VAL A 202 5.75 -0.96 2.89
CA VAL A 202 6.07 0.26 2.14
C VAL A 202 7.39 0.85 2.64
N ALA A 203 7.91 1.87 1.95
CA ALA A 203 9.07 2.63 2.36
C ALA A 203 10.31 1.75 2.67
N VAL A 204 10.52 0.70 1.86
CA VAL A 204 11.72 -0.14 1.95
C VAL A 204 12.85 0.60 1.27
N GLY A 205 13.83 1.04 2.06
CA GLY A 205 14.94 1.85 1.56
C GLY A 205 16.26 1.49 2.23
N THR A 206 17.35 1.61 1.46
CA THR A 206 18.71 1.50 1.97
C THR A 206 19.55 2.60 1.32
N HIS A 207 20.27 3.36 2.14
CA HIS A 207 21.19 4.41 1.72
C HIS A 207 22.23 3.85 0.75
N ASP A 208 22.51 4.56 -0.34
CA ASP A 208 23.35 4.06 -1.45
C ASP A 208 24.74 3.57 -0.98
N ASP A 209 25.39 4.30 -0.11
CA ASP A 209 26.71 3.96 0.42
C ASP A 209 26.73 2.68 1.29
N TYR A 210 25.55 2.22 1.73
CA TYR A 210 25.38 1.03 2.59
C TYR A 210 24.65 -0.11 1.90
N ARG A 211 24.41 0.00 0.58
CA ARG A 211 23.82 -1.09 -0.20
C ARG A 211 24.77 -2.28 -0.28
N GLY A 212 24.20 -3.49 -0.28
CA GLY A 212 24.99 -4.74 -0.33
C GLY A 212 25.49 -5.22 1.03
N GLU A 213 25.40 -4.44 2.11
CA GLU A 213 25.83 -4.81 3.46
C GLU A 213 24.78 -5.58 4.28
N GLY A 214 23.58 -5.78 3.71
CA GLY A 214 22.53 -6.60 4.32
C GLY A 214 21.51 -5.82 5.16
N TYR A 215 21.65 -4.50 5.35
CA TYR A 215 20.74 -3.70 6.19
C TYR A 215 19.29 -3.76 5.73
N GLY A 216 19.04 -3.65 4.41
CA GLY A 216 17.69 -3.77 3.86
C GLY A 216 17.09 -5.17 4.14
N LYS A 217 17.91 -6.23 4.04
CA LYS A 217 17.51 -7.60 4.42
C LYS A 217 17.14 -7.64 5.91
N THR A 218 17.92 -7.02 6.78
CA THR A 218 17.71 -7.04 8.24
C THR A 218 16.41 -6.37 8.66
N VAL A 219 16.09 -5.18 8.13
CA VAL A 219 14.81 -4.50 8.45
C VAL A 219 13.62 -5.29 7.94
N MET A 220 13.71 -5.88 6.74
CA MET A 220 12.65 -6.73 6.20
C MET A 220 12.49 -8.02 7.01
N HIS A 221 13.57 -8.70 7.41
CA HIS A 221 13.52 -9.88 8.28
C HIS A 221 12.82 -9.61 9.59
N TYR A 222 13.11 -8.47 10.22
CA TYR A 222 12.45 -8.08 11.47
C TYR A 222 10.94 -7.91 11.29
N LEU A 223 10.51 -7.19 10.26
CA LEU A 223 9.08 -7.00 9.98
C LEU A 223 8.39 -8.33 9.65
N MET A 224 9.04 -9.19 8.88
CA MET A 224 8.50 -10.52 8.56
C MET A 224 8.36 -11.40 9.80
N ASP A 225 9.35 -11.40 10.69
CA ASP A 225 9.28 -12.11 11.95
C ASP A 225 8.13 -11.60 12.82
N LEU A 226 8.05 -10.27 12.98
CA LEU A 226 7.00 -9.62 13.77
C LEU A 226 5.59 -9.92 13.22
N TYR A 227 5.39 -9.72 11.92
CA TYR A 227 4.05 -9.81 11.35
C TYR A 227 3.60 -11.22 11.05
N ILE A 228 4.47 -12.06 10.49
CA ILE A 228 4.11 -13.41 10.09
C ILE A 228 4.14 -14.35 11.30
N ASN A 229 5.25 -14.37 12.06
CA ASN A 229 5.43 -15.34 13.15
C ASN A 229 4.71 -14.92 14.44
N HIS A 230 4.74 -13.63 14.79
CA HIS A 230 4.17 -13.18 16.07
C HIS A 230 2.75 -12.65 15.94
N LYS A 231 2.41 -11.93 14.86
CA LYS A 231 1.04 -11.41 14.63
C LYS A 231 0.17 -12.32 13.76
N SER A 232 0.71 -13.40 13.17
CA SER A 232 0.01 -14.33 12.26
C SER A 232 -0.68 -13.64 11.09
N LYS A 233 0.00 -12.65 10.47
CA LYS A 233 -0.50 -11.86 9.35
C LYS A 233 0.25 -12.13 8.06
N THR A 234 -0.44 -12.01 6.95
CA THR A 234 0.15 -11.95 5.61
C THR A 234 0.80 -10.59 5.40
N LEU A 235 2.01 -10.54 4.87
CA LEU A 235 2.62 -9.31 4.41
C LEU A 235 2.48 -9.19 2.89
N CYS A 236 2.09 -8.01 2.43
CA CYS A 236 1.92 -7.67 1.03
C CYS A 236 2.86 -6.54 0.65
N LEU A 237 3.26 -6.45 -0.62
CA LEU A 237 4.02 -5.34 -1.16
C LEU A 237 3.77 -5.16 -2.66
N TYR A 238 4.02 -3.94 -3.15
CA TYR A 238 4.15 -3.65 -4.57
C TYR A 238 5.61 -3.36 -4.92
N TYR A 239 6.02 -3.73 -6.13
CA TYR A 239 7.31 -3.31 -6.68
C TYR A 239 7.21 -3.12 -8.19
N ASP A 240 8.02 -2.22 -8.72
CA ASP A 240 8.20 -1.95 -10.14
C ASP A 240 9.69 -2.04 -10.55
N ASP A 241 10.61 -2.00 -9.59
CA ASP A 241 12.04 -2.14 -9.82
C ASP A 241 12.44 -3.62 -9.89
N PRO A 242 12.91 -4.13 -11.06
CA PRO A 242 13.38 -5.52 -11.18
C PRO A 242 14.53 -5.89 -10.23
N ARG A 243 15.28 -4.88 -9.73
CA ARG A 243 16.36 -5.12 -8.75
C ARG A 243 15.82 -5.54 -7.39
N ALA A 244 14.62 -5.06 -7.03
CA ALA A 244 13.95 -5.40 -5.77
C ALA A 244 13.35 -6.81 -5.79
N GLU A 245 12.95 -7.32 -6.97
CA GLU A 245 12.36 -8.66 -7.13
C GLU A 245 13.21 -9.76 -6.49
N GLY A 246 14.54 -9.72 -6.75
CA GLY A 246 15.47 -10.72 -6.24
C GLY A 246 15.56 -10.76 -4.71
N LEU A 247 15.37 -9.61 -4.04
CA LEU A 247 15.28 -9.54 -2.58
C LEU A 247 13.97 -10.17 -2.09
N TYR A 248 12.83 -9.76 -2.66
CA TYR A 248 11.53 -10.22 -2.19
C TYR A 248 11.32 -11.73 -2.42
N LYS A 249 11.74 -12.26 -3.56
CA LYS A 249 11.71 -13.73 -3.81
C LYS A 249 12.58 -14.52 -2.83
N LYS A 250 13.76 -14.01 -2.45
CA LYS A 250 14.59 -14.64 -1.41
C LYS A 250 13.95 -14.58 -0.02
N LEU A 251 13.04 -13.66 0.20
CA LEU A 251 12.24 -13.52 1.42
C LEU A 251 10.90 -14.27 1.34
N ASN A 252 10.74 -15.21 0.40
CA ASN A 252 9.53 -16.02 0.19
C ASN A 252 8.28 -15.21 -0.17
N PHE A 253 8.43 -14.01 -0.74
CA PHE A 253 7.31 -13.34 -1.39
C PHE A 253 7.00 -14.02 -2.73
N VAL A 254 5.72 -14.20 -3.01
CA VAL A 254 5.19 -14.77 -4.24
C VAL A 254 4.28 -13.77 -4.93
N ASP A 255 4.35 -13.73 -6.26
CA ASP A 255 3.47 -12.89 -7.07
C ASP A 255 2.02 -13.37 -6.94
N ILE A 256 1.08 -12.45 -6.76
CA ILE A 256 -0.35 -12.76 -6.65
C ILE A 256 -1.18 -12.09 -7.72
N ASP A 257 -0.79 -10.90 -8.20
CA ASP A 257 -1.46 -10.21 -9.32
C ASP A 257 -0.57 -9.06 -9.83
N ARG A 258 -1.06 -8.37 -10.86
CA ARG A 258 -0.51 -7.09 -11.30
C ARG A 258 -1.43 -5.95 -10.87
N TRP A 259 -0.82 -4.90 -10.39
CA TRP A 259 -1.49 -3.68 -9.94
C TRP A 259 -1.20 -2.52 -10.88
N SER A 260 -2.17 -1.67 -11.10
CA SER A 260 -1.99 -0.44 -11.87
C SER A 260 -2.46 0.78 -11.09
N MET A 261 -1.84 1.91 -11.39
CA MET A 261 -2.29 3.23 -11.00
C MET A 261 -2.44 4.10 -12.26
N LEU A 262 -3.64 4.64 -12.49
CA LEU A 262 -3.90 5.62 -13.53
C LEU A 262 -3.73 7.02 -12.91
N VAL A 263 -2.67 7.71 -13.31
CA VAL A 263 -2.20 8.97 -12.72
C VAL A 263 -2.36 10.10 -13.74
N PRO A 264 -2.94 11.26 -13.37
CA PRO A 264 -2.93 12.44 -14.24
C PRO A 264 -1.51 12.79 -14.70
N ASP A 265 -1.38 13.07 -15.98
CA ASP A 265 -0.11 13.48 -16.58
C ASP A 265 0.16 14.93 -16.14
N ASP A 266 0.80 15.11 -15.01
CA ASP A 266 1.21 16.42 -14.52
C ASP A 266 2.62 16.72 -15.03
N PRO A 267 2.78 17.76 -15.87
CA PRO A 267 4.09 18.17 -16.39
C PRO A 267 5.11 18.48 -15.28
N SER A 268 4.67 18.81 -14.08
CA SER A 268 5.54 19.05 -12.91
C SER A 268 6.11 17.78 -12.29
N THR A 269 5.71 16.60 -12.75
CA THR A 269 6.11 15.29 -12.21
C THR A 269 7.03 14.49 -13.12
N GLN A 270 7.49 15.05 -14.22
CA GLN A 270 8.55 14.45 -15.03
C GLN A 270 9.90 14.77 -14.39
N TYR A 271 10.55 13.74 -13.87
CA TYR A 271 11.96 13.76 -13.44
C TYR A 271 12.81 13.01 -14.46
#